data_3255a0c307177b773cba72102aeeb444
#
_entry.id   3255a0c307177b773cba72102aeeb444
#
_cell.length_a   1.000
_cell.length_b   1.000
_cell.length_c   1.000
_cell.angle_alpha   90.00
_cell.angle_beta   90.00
_cell.angle_gamma   90.00
#
_symmetry.space_group_name_H-M   'P 1'
#
loop_
_entity.id
_entity.type
_entity.pdbx_description
1 polymer ?
#
loop_
_entity_poly.entity_id
_entity_poly.type
_entity_poly.pdbx_seq_one_letter_code
_entity_poly.pdbx_strand_id
1 'polypeptide(L)'
;GLIEEIYTFLKQADARELRHLFVELDETRAAGGDVDAVLDKIDNFQTHIVPIIADIDAGFGNEEATYLLAKKMIEAGACCIQIENQVSDAKQCGHQDGKVTVPHEDFLAKINAVRYAFIELGVDDGVIVARTDSLGAGLTQKIPVSQEPGDLASQYNAFLKTEPVTDATSLGEGDMVFKQNDELVKPHRLPNGLYAFRDGSGEDRVVLDCVTSLQNGADLLWIETEKPNLDQIAGMVNRIRQVIPNAKLVYNNSPSFNWTLAFREQVYAEWSAAGKDVSVYTDPVEVPRGLMSVEFDSSELATEADKLIQSFQADAAREAGIFHHLITLPTYH
;
A
#
# COMPACT_ATOMS: atom_id res chain seq x y z
N GLY A 1 18.28 11.76 -11.97
CA GLY A 1 17.02 11.13 -12.41
C GLY A 1 15.83 12.01 -12.06
N LEU A 2 14.59 11.53 -12.31
CA LEU A 2 13.36 12.33 -12.17
C LEU A 2 13.21 13.01 -10.80
N ILE A 3 13.46 12.29 -9.71
CA ILE A 3 13.39 12.85 -8.34
C ILE A 3 14.38 14.01 -8.20
N GLU A 4 15.61 13.84 -8.60
CA GLU A 4 16.65 14.87 -8.54
C GLU A 4 16.28 16.10 -9.38
N GLU A 5 15.70 15.89 -10.54
CA GLU A 5 15.23 16.96 -11.43
C GLU A 5 14.10 17.75 -10.76
N ILE A 6 13.05 17.07 -10.27
CA ILE A 6 11.93 17.71 -9.57
C ILE A 6 12.45 18.49 -8.35
N TYR A 7 13.28 17.86 -7.50
CA TYR A 7 13.81 18.50 -6.29
C TYR A 7 14.68 19.72 -6.62
N THR A 8 15.46 19.64 -7.69
CA THR A 8 16.27 20.77 -8.17
C THR A 8 15.40 21.94 -8.65
N PHE A 9 14.31 21.67 -9.40
CA PHE A 9 13.39 22.72 -9.82
C PHE A 9 12.69 23.38 -8.63
N LEU A 10 12.27 22.63 -7.62
CA LEU A 10 11.64 23.18 -6.42
C LEU A 10 12.59 24.11 -5.66
N LYS A 11 13.84 23.69 -5.47
CA LYS A 11 14.88 24.55 -4.85
C LYS A 11 15.17 25.80 -5.65
N GLN A 12 15.18 25.70 -6.99
CA GLN A 12 15.39 26.86 -7.86
C GLN A 12 14.21 27.83 -7.80
N ALA A 13 12.97 27.34 -7.65
CA ALA A 13 11.79 28.18 -7.46
C ALA A 13 11.92 29.00 -6.18
N ASP A 14 12.26 28.35 -5.04
CA ASP A 14 12.51 29.03 -3.78
C ASP A 14 13.60 30.10 -3.91
N ALA A 15 14.75 29.73 -4.47
CA ALA A 15 15.86 30.63 -4.63
C ALA A 15 15.51 31.86 -5.49
N ARG A 16 14.69 31.68 -6.54
CA ARG A 16 14.22 32.75 -7.40
C ARG A 16 13.29 33.70 -6.65
N GLU A 17 12.31 33.16 -5.94
CA GLU A 17 11.32 33.98 -5.23
C GLU A 17 11.97 34.74 -4.08
N LEU A 18 12.78 34.09 -3.26
CA LEU A 18 13.54 34.75 -2.21
C LEU A 18 14.44 35.83 -2.74
N ARG A 19 15.12 35.61 -3.88
CA ARG A 19 15.92 36.64 -4.53
C ARG A 19 15.07 37.85 -4.91
N HIS A 20 13.88 37.68 -5.46
CA HIS A 20 12.99 38.79 -5.81
C HIS A 20 12.57 39.56 -4.56
N LEU A 21 12.22 38.88 -3.45
CA LEU A 21 11.86 39.53 -2.19
C LEU A 21 13.03 40.33 -1.61
N PHE A 22 14.26 39.82 -1.66
CA PHE A 22 15.43 40.57 -1.20
C PHE A 22 15.76 41.78 -2.10
N VAL A 23 15.57 41.68 -3.40
CA VAL A 23 15.69 42.82 -4.33
C VAL A 23 14.61 43.86 -4.01
N GLU A 24 13.34 43.44 -3.84
CA GLU A 24 12.24 44.33 -3.43
C GLU A 24 12.55 45.06 -2.11
N LEU A 25 13.15 44.33 -1.15
CA LEU A 25 13.56 44.91 0.13
C LEU A 25 14.61 46.01 -0.04
N ASP A 26 15.63 45.76 -0.87
CA ASP A 26 16.69 46.73 -1.11
C ASP A 26 16.18 47.98 -1.87
N GLU A 27 15.32 47.78 -2.90
CA GLU A 27 14.69 48.86 -3.64
C GLU A 27 13.75 49.70 -2.77
N THR A 28 12.92 49.01 -1.91
CA THR A 28 12.02 49.69 -0.98
C THR A 28 12.80 50.52 0.05
N ARG A 29 13.89 49.99 0.58
CA ARG A 29 14.78 50.68 1.51
C ARG A 29 15.42 51.90 0.85
N ALA A 30 15.93 51.78 -0.37
CA ALA A 30 16.52 52.86 -1.12
C ALA A 30 15.52 53.97 -1.44
N ALA A 31 14.24 53.64 -1.68
CA ALA A 31 13.16 54.57 -1.94
C ALA A 31 12.57 55.21 -0.66
N GLY A 32 13.01 54.79 0.55
CA GLY A 32 12.44 55.26 1.82
C GLY A 32 11.02 54.76 2.07
N GLY A 33 10.65 53.62 1.46
CA GLY A 33 9.35 52.97 1.63
C GLY A 33 9.22 52.12 2.89
N ASP A 34 8.08 51.48 3.04
CA ASP A 34 7.77 50.58 4.15
C ASP A 34 8.47 49.21 4.00
N VAL A 35 9.64 49.08 4.65
CA VAL A 35 10.43 47.82 4.65
C VAL A 35 9.79 46.71 5.45
N ASP A 36 8.95 47.02 6.44
CA ASP A 36 8.34 46.04 7.32
C ASP A 36 7.38 45.14 6.57
N ALA A 37 6.64 45.67 5.60
CA ALA A 37 5.76 44.93 4.74
C ALA A 37 6.50 43.90 3.85
N VAL A 38 7.74 44.22 3.43
CA VAL A 38 8.56 43.29 2.62
C VAL A 38 9.24 42.28 3.51
N LEU A 39 9.68 42.64 4.72
CA LEU A 39 10.22 41.73 5.71
C LEU A 39 9.16 40.69 6.12
N ASP A 40 7.91 41.10 6.30
CA ASP A 40 6.80 40.19 6.60
C ASP A 40 6.61 39.15 5.49
N LYS A 41 6.74 39.53 4.21
CA LYS A 41 6.71 38.57 3.08
C LYS A 41 7.88 37.57 3.14
N ILE A 42 9.07 38.01 3.54
CA ILE A 42 10.26 37.16 3.66
C ILE A 42 10.10 36.19 4.85
N ASP A 43 9.67 36.69 6.00
CA ASP A 43 9.50 35.90 7.21
C ASP A 43 8.38 34.85 7.10
N ASN A 44 7.35 35.16 6.29
CA ASN A 44 6.24 34.25 6.01
C ASN A 44 6.38 33.54 4.65
N PHE A 45 7.57 33.49 4.07
CA PHE A 45 7.82 32.83 2.80
C PHE A 45 7.41 31.35 2.87
N GLN A 46 6.60 30.92 1.90
CA GLN A 46 6.18 29.53 1.79
C GLN A 46 7.07 28.81 0.78
N THR A 47 7.80 27.80 1.26
CA THR A 47 8.67 26.99 0.37
C THR A 47 7.88 26.26 -0.71
N HIS A 48 8.44 26.17 -1.90
CA HIS A 48 7.92 25.32 -2.98
C HIS A 48 8.32 23.84 -2.80
N ILE A 49 9.25 23.56 -1.87
CA ILE A 49 9.69 22.19 -1.64
C ILE A 49 8.57 21.44 -0.93
N VAL A 50 8.02 20.44 -1.64
CA VAL A 50 7.02 19.52 -1.10
C VAL A 50 7.65 18.14 -0.87
N PRO A 51 7.12 17.33 0.06
CA PRO A 51 7.61 15.97 0.29
C PRO A 51 7.54 15.13 -1.00
N ILE A 52 8.64 14.46 -1.34
CA ILE A 52 8.73 13.53 -2.47
C ILE A 52 8.70 12.12 -1.95
N ILE A 53 7.67 11.37 -2.33
CA ILE A 53 7.52 9.95 -2.03
C ILE A 53 8.07 9.17 -3.23
N ALA A 54 9.11 8.38 -3.04
CA ALA A 54 9.66 7.51 -4.06
C ALA A 54 9.09 6.10 -3.94
N ASP A 55 8.43 5.63 -4.99
CA ASP A 55 8.03 4.25 -5.14
C ASP A 55 9.23 3.44 -5.67
N ILE A 56 9.67 2.47 -4.91
CA ILE A 56 10.75 1.54 -5.31
C ILE A 56 10.24 0.14 -5.61
N ASP A 57 8.94 0.00 -5.88
CA ASP A 57 8.30 -1.30 -6.12
C ASP A 57 8.68 -2.33 -5.02
N ALA A 58 9.17 -3.49 -5.40
CA ALA A 58 9.62 -4.54 -4.48
C ALA A 58 11.14 -4.47 -4.17
N GLY A 59 11.80 -3.32 -4.44
CA GLY A 59 13.21 -3.09 -4.14
C GLY A 59 14.19 -3.55 -5.22
N PHE A 60 13.71 -4.09 -6.34
CA PHE A 60 14.52 -4.54 -7.51
C PHE A 60 15.63 -5.55 -7.18
N GLY A 61 15.42 -6.40 -6.20
CA GLY A 61 16.35 -7.45 -5.80
C GLY A 61 16.22 -7.84 -4.33
N ASN A 62 17.34 -8.22 -3.72
CA ASN A 62 17.45 -8.51 -2.29
C ASN A 62 17.59 -7.21 -1.45
N GLU A 63 17.85 -7.36 -0.17
CA GLU A 63 18.00 -6.24 0.76
C GLU A 63 19.19 -5.32 0.42
N GLU A 64 20.30 -5.85 -0.12
CA GLU A 64 21.44 -5.01 -0.52
C GLU A 64 21.10 -4.15 -1.74
N ALA A 65 20.42 -4.73 -2.74
CA ALA A 65 19.94 -3.97 -3.91
C ALA A 65 18.93 -2.90 -3.48
N THR A 66 18.03 -3.24 -2.57
CA THR A 66 17.05 -2.32 -1.99
C THR A 66 17.73 -1.17 -1.25
N TYR A 67 18.75 -1.46 -0.43
CA TYR A 67 19.54 -0.44 0.26
C TYR A 67 20.18 0.55 -0.72
N LEU A 68 20.87 0.04 -1.76
CA LEU A 68 21.54 0.89 -2.74
C LEU A 68 20.55 1.77 -3.52
N LEU A 69 19.39 1.23 -3.85
CA LEU A 69 18.33 1.98 -4.53
C LEU A 69 17.75 3.06 -3.63
N ALA A 70 17.35 2.70 -2.41
CA ALA A 70 16.81 3.64 -1.44
C ALA A 70 17.79 4.78 -1.17
N LYS A 71 19.06 4.48 -0.94
CA LYS A 71 20.10 5.48 -0.75
C LYS A 71 20.16 6.48 -1.90
N LYS A 72 20.15 6.01 -3.15
CA LYS A 72 20.14 6.90 -4.32
C LYS A 72 18.88 7.77 -4.42
N MET A 73 17.72 7.24 -4.05
CA MET A 73 16.47 8.01 -4.05
C MET A 73 16.49 9.10 -2.97
N ILE A 74 17.00 8.79 -1.78
CA ILE A 74 17.13 9.75 -0.67
C ILE A 74 18.16 10.84 -1.04
N GLU A 75 19.33 10.49 -1.56
CA GLU A 75 20.33 11.44 -2.05
C GLU A 75 19.77 12.36 -3.14
N ALA A 76 18.84 11.88 -3.97
CA ALA A 76 18.17 12.65 -5.00
C ALA A 76 17.09 13.61 -4.47
N GLY A 77 16.69 13.48 -3.19
CA GLY A 77 15.73 14.36 -2.53
C GLY A 77 14.42 13.71 -2.11
N ALA A 78 14.28 12.38 -2.18
CA ALA A 78 13.13 11.68 -1.61
C ALA A 78 13.20 11.70 -0.08
N CYS A 79 12.09 12.08 0.56
CA CYS A 79 11.95 12.03 2.02
C CYS A 79 11.10 10.84 2.49
N CYS A 80 10.45 10.17 1.57
CA CYS A 80 9.65 8.99 1.84
C CYS A 80 9.94 7.91 0.79
N ILE A 81 10.11 6.68 1.24
CA ILE A 81 10.28 5.49 0.39
C ILE A 81 9.09 4.57 0.58
N GLN A 82 8.44 4.20 -0.50
CA GLN A 82 7.40 3.20 -0.51
C GLN A 82 7.95 1.90 -1.08
N ILE A 83 7.69 0.78 -0.41
CA ILE A 83 8.16 -0.56 -0.79
C ILE A 83 7.06 -1.59 -0.56
N GLU A 84 6.98 -2.60 -1.43
CA GLU A 84 5.97 -3.66 -1.37
C GLU A 84 6.57 -5.07 -1.23
N ASN A 85 5.74 -6.02 -0.77
CA ASN A 85 6.17 -7.39 -0.49
C ASN A 85 6.03 -8.37 -1.67
N GLN A 86 5.84 -7.90 -2.88
CA GLN A 86 5.87 -8.76 -4.06
C GLN A 86 7.29 -9.21 -4.40
N VAL A 87 7.41 -10.30 -5.17
CA VAL A 87 8.68 -10.74 -5.76
C VAL A 87 9.09 -9.77 -6.86
N SER A 88 10.33 -9.25 -6.83
CA SER A 88 10.77 -8.15 -7.69
C SER A 88 10.73 -8.46 -9.19
N ASP A 89 11.06 -9.68 -9.59
CA ASP A 89 11.11 -10.12 -11.00
C ASP A 89 9.78 -10.65 -11.53
N ALA A 90 8.77 -10.78 -10.65
CA ALA A 90 7.41 -11.21 -10.99
C ALA A 90 6.33 -10.23 -10.50
N LYS A 91 6.72 -8.98 -10.22
CA LYS A 91 5.81 -7.94 -9.73
C LYS A 91 4.72 -7.64 -10.75
N GLN A 92 3.48 -7.59 -10.26
CA GLN A 92 2.30 -7.28 -11.05
C GLN A 92 1.56 -6.08 -10.46
N CYS A 93 0.65 -5.49 -11.27
CA CYS A 93 -0.27 -4.47 -10.78
C CYS A 93 -1.11 -5.03 -9.62
N GLY A 94 -1.34 -4.22 -8.59
CA GLY A 94 -2.03 -4.63 -7.37
C GLY A 94 -3.43 -5.22 -7.55
N HIS A 95 -4.08 -4.93 -8.69
CA HIS A 95 -5.42 -5.44 -9.02
C HIS A 95 -5.42 -6.75 -9.80
N GLN A 96 -4.24 -7.27 -10.17
CA GLN A 96 -4.13 -8.50 -10.93
C GLN A 96 -4.06 -9.72 -10.02
N ASP A 97 -4.63 -10.81 -10.50
CA ASP A 97 -4.51 -12.13 -9.89
C ASP A 97 -3.12 -12.73 -10.12
N GLY A 98 -2.77 -13.72 -9.28
CA GLY A 98 -1.53 -14.45 -9.43
C GLY A 98 -0.28 -13.74 -8.90
N LYS A 99 -0.46 -12.71 -8.09
CA LYS A 99 0.65 -12.06 -7.37
C LYS A 99 1.38 -13.05 -6.48
N VAL A 100 2.71 -12.89 -6.41
CA VAL A 100 3.60 -13.72 -5.62
C VAL A 100 4.29 -12.85 -4.59
N THR A 101 4.18 -13.22 -3.31
CA THR A 101 4.89 -12.51 -2.24
C THR A 101 6.24 -13.15 -1.93
N VAL A 102 7.19 -12.34 -1.45
CA VAL A 102 8.41 -12.84 -0.83
C VAL A 102 8.10 -13.40 0.57
N PRO A 103 8.95 -14.26 1.13
CA PRO A 103 8.88 -14.58 2.55
C PRO A 103 8.89 -13.31 3.39
N HIS A 104 8.15 -13.34 4.49
CA HIS A 104 7.99 -12.15 5.32
C HIS A 104 9.33 -11.62 5.86
N GLU A 105 10.22 -12.51 6.28
CA GLU A 105 11.57 -12.17 6.74
C GLU A 105 12.38 -11.42 5.68
N ASP A 106 12.26 -11.80 4.40
CA ASP A 106 12.92 -11.10 3.29
C ASP A 106 12.35 -9.68 3.13
N PHE A 107 11.03 -9.52 3.31
CA PHE A 107 10.41 -8.19 3.26
C PHE A 107 10.84 -7.30 4.42
N LEU A 108 10.90 -7.84 5.64
CA LEU A 108 11.38 -7.10 6.80
C LEU A 108 12.86 -6.72 6.65
N ALA A 109 13.70 -7.58 6.09
CA ALA A 109 15.09 -7.26 5.78
C ALA A 109 15.20 -6.08 4.81
N LYS A 110 14.33 -6.00 3.79
CA LYS A 110 14.25 -4.86 2.87
C LYS A 110 13.80 -3.57 3.57
N ILE A 111 12.80 -3.63 4.45
CA ILE A 111 12.37 -2.46 5.25
C ILE A 111 13.54 -1.95 6.11
N ASN A 112 14.26 -2.85 6.77
CA ASN A 112 15.45 -2.52 7.55
C ASN A 112 16.56 -1.90 6.69
N ALA A 113 16.77 -2.40 5.47
CA ALA A 113 17.73 -1.86 4.52
C ALA A 113 17.39 -0.41 4.13
N VAL A 114 16.11 -0.10 3.88
CA VAL A 114 15.65 1.28 3.63
C VAL A 114 15.86 2.16 4.86
N ARG A 115 15.53 1.67 6.06
CA ARG A 115 15.75 2.42 7.31
C ARG A 115 17.23 2.71 7.53
N TYR A 116 18.08 1.72 7.26
CA TYR A 116 19.54 1.90 7.35
C TYR A 116 20.06 2.97 6.38
N ALA A 117 19.52 3.03 5.15
CA ALA A 117 19.89 4.07 4.18
C ALA A 117 19.56 5.48 4.70
N PHE A 118 18.40 5.68 5.33
CA PHE A 118 18.05 6.96 5.99
C PHE A 118 19.01 7.30 7.12
N ILE A 119 19.30 6.35 8.01
CA ILE A 119 20.20 6.55 9.15
C ILE A 119 21.62 6.91 8.67
N GLU A 120 22.15 6.18 7.69
CA GLU A 120 23.48 6.43 7.16
C GLU A 120 23.63 7.83 6.54
N LEU A 121 22.56 8.31 5.90
CA LEU A 121 22.54 9.65 5.30
C LEU A 121 22.18 10.77 6.31
N GLY A 122 21.97 10.44 7.57
CA GLY A 122 21.62 11.40 8.62
C GLY A 122 20.22 12.01 8.44
N VAL A 123 19.29 11.28 7.82
CA VAL A 123 17.89 11.69 7.63
C VAL A 123 17.03 11.01 8.69
N ASP A 124 16.91 11.67 9.85
CA ASP A 124 16.25 11.09 11.02
C ASP A 124 14.72 11.02 10.90
N ASP A 125 14.12 11.88 10.08
CA ASP A 125 12.68 12.01 9.84
C ASP A 125 12.22 11.35 8.53
N GLY A 126 13.07 10.54 7.91
CA GLY A 126 12.73 9.77 6.71
C GLY A 126 11.59 8.78 6.95
N VAL A 127 10.62 8.75 6.06
CA VAL A 127 9.39 7.95 6.17
C VAL A 127 9.47 6.71 5.29
N ILE A 128 9.01 5.57 5.83
CA ILE A 128 8.86 4.31 5.08
C ILE A 128 7.40 3.91 5.05
N VAL A 129 6.86 3.77 3.84
CA VAL A 129 5.53 3.19 3.59
C VAL A 129 5.70 1.73 3.21
N ALA A 130 5.25 0.82 4.07
CA ALA A 130 5.23 -0.60 3.80
C ALA A 130 3.89 -1.00 3.16
N ARG A 131 3.94 -1.38 1.88
CA ARG A 131 2.78 -1.89 1.15
C ARG A 131 2.73 -3.41 1.26
N THR A 132 1.54 -3.94 1.54
CA THR A 132 1.25 -5.37 1.46
C THR A 132 0.28 -5.67 0.34
N ASP A 133 0.62 -6.64 -0.48
CA ASP A 133 -0.20 -7.22 -1.53
C ASP A 133 -0.85 -8.55 -1.12
N SER A 134 -0.69 -8.95 0.14
CA SER A 134 -1.12 -10.26 0.66
C SER A 134 -2.62 -10.50 0.57
N LEU A 135 -3.46 -9.45 0.46
CA LEU A 135 -4.91 -9.63 0.32
C LEU A 135 -5.26 -10.44 -0.93
N GLY A 136 -4.69 -10.06 -2.08
CA GLY A 136 -4.94 -10.71 -3.36
C GLY A 136 -3.84 -11.70 -3.80
N ALA A 137 -2.73 -11.83 -3.04
CA ALA A 137 -1.64 -12.73 -3.39
C ALA A 137 -1.90 -14.15 -2.85
N GLY A 138 -2.15 -15.10 -3.72
CA GLY A 138 -2.36 -16.50 -3.35
C GLY A 138 -1.09 -17.34 -3.25
N LEU A 139 0.08 -16.78 -3.61
CA LEU A 139 1.32 -17.51 -3.80
C LEU A 139 2.50 -16.88 -3.06
N THR A 140 3.47 -17.70 -2.67
CA THR A 140 4.77 -17.26 -2.17
C THR A 140 5.93 -18.01 -2.84
N GLN A 141 7.07 -17.33 -2.93
CA GLN A 141 8.26 -17.86 -3.59
C GLN A 141 8.99 -18.90 -2.76
N LYS A 142 9.06 -18.69 -1.46
CA LYS A 142 9.80 -19.53 -0.50
C LYS A 142 8.99 -19.73 0.77
N ILE A 143 9.39 -20.70 1.55
CA ILE A 143 8.86 -20.96 2.89
C ILE A 143 9.91 -20.55 3.91
N PRO A 144 9.59 -19.70 4.89
CA PRO A 144 10.50 -19.40 5.97
C PRO A 144 10.72 -20.62 6.87
N VAL A 145 11.94 -20.79 7.36
CA VAL A 145 12.30 -21.88 8.27
C VAL A 145 11.98 -21.45 9.70
N SER A 146 10.98 -22.11 10.31
CA SER A 146 10.68 -21.94 11.74
C SER A 146 11.72 -22.70 12.57
N GLN A 147 12.25 -22.04 13.58
CA GLN A 147 13.19 -22.64 14.53
C GLN A 147 12.53 -22.94 15.88
N GLU A 148 11.49 -22.19 16.21
CA GLU A 148 10.77 -22.34 17.47
C GLU A 148 9.24 -22.21 17.25
N PRO A 149 8.42 -22.95 18.04
CA PRO A 149 6.98 -22.78 17.98
C PRO A 149 6.57 -21.35 18.30
N GLY A 150 5.74 -20.76 17.43
CA GLY A 150 5.23 -19.42 17.62
C GLY A 150 6.15 -18.28 17.14
N ASP A 151 7.31 -18.59 16.59
CA ASP A 151 8.13 -17.60 15.92
C ASP A 151 7.42 -17.05 14.67
N LEU A 152 7.95 -15.97 14.09
CA LEU A 152 7.33 -15.32 12.94
C LEU A 152 7.21 -16.24 11.73
N ALA A 153 8.21 -17.10 11.50
CA ALA A 153 8.17 -18.08 10.42
C ALA A 153 7.02 -19.08 10.62
N SER A 154 6.82 -19.58 11.85
CA SER A 154 5.71 -20.50 12.15
C SER A 154 4.34 -19.83 12.00
N GLN A 155 4.21 -18.55 12.35
CA GLN A 155 2.98 -17.77 12.14
C GLN A 155 2.64 -17.65 10.64
N TYR A 156 3.66 -17.41 9.80
CA TYR A 156 3.49 -17.37 8.35
C TYR A 156 3.18 -18.73 7.75
N ASN A 157 3.88 -19.77 8.18
CA ASN A 157 3.67 -21.13 7.70
C ASN A 157 2.25 -21.64 8.00
N ALA A 158 1.60 -21.12 9.06
CA ALA A 158 0.21 -21.44 9.37
C ALA A 158 -0.78 -21.04 8.28
N PHE A 159 -0.40 -20.12 7.38
CA PHE A 159 -1.24 -19.71 6.26
C PHE A 159 -1.02 -20.52 4.98
N LEU A 160 -0.01 -21.38 4.93
CA LEU A 160 0.24 -22.21 3.75
C LEU A 160 -0.87 -23.23 3.55
N LYS A 161 -1.17 -23.51 2.30
CA LYS A 161 -1.94 -24.67 1.90
C LYS A 161 -1.06 -25.90 2.10
N THR A 162 -1.57 -26.90 2.79
CA THR A 162 -0.82 -28.11 3.14
C THR A 162 -1.51 -29.37 2.61
N GLU A 163 -0.73 -30.43 2.48
CA GLU A 163 -1.22 -31.77 2.13
C GLU A 163 -0.67 -32.79 3.13
N PRO A 164 -1.44 -33.83 3.48
CA PRO A 164 -0.98 -34.86 4.42
C PRO A 164 0.24 -35.59 3.87
N VAL A 165 1.20 -35.90 4.77
CA VAL A 165 2.29 -36.84 4.46
C VAL A 165 1.81 -38.25 4.75
N THR A 166 1.34 -38.92 3.72
CA THR A 166 0.80 -40.31 3.81
C THR A 166 1.89 -41.38 3.82
N ASP A 167 3.07 -41.06 3.31
CA ASP A 167 4.23 -41.94 3.26
C ASP A 167 5.50 -41.15 3.53
N ALA A 168 6.11 -41.36 4.70
CA ALA A 168 7.35 -40.70 5.08
C ALA A 168 8.55 -41.05 4.17
N THR A 169 8.48 -42.17 3.44
CA THR A 169 9.52 -42.57 2.48
C THR A 169 9.45 -41.75 1.16
N SER A 170 8.36 -41.04 0.94
CA SER A 170 8.20 -40.13 -0.21
C SER A 170 8.86 -38.77 -0.01
N LEU A 171 9.37 -38.47 1.18
CA LEU A 171 10.05 -37.22 1.51
C LEU A 171 11.49 -37.26 1.01
N GLY A 172 11.88 -36.23 0.27
CA GLY A 172 13.24 -35.98 -0.16
C GLY A 172 14.05 -35.18 0.85
N GLU A 173 15.38 -35.13 0.68
CA GLU A 173 16.23 -34.24 1.45
C GLU A 173 15.86 -32.77 1.14
N GLY A 174 15.58 -32.00 2.19
CA GLY A 174 15.17 -30.61 2.07
C GLY A 174 13.64 -30.40 2.00
N ASP A 175 12.84 -31.45 2.01
CA ASP A 175 11.39 -31.30 2.11
C ASP A 175 11.01 -30.72 3.50
N MET A 176 10.20 -29.69 3.49
CA MET A 176 9.66 -29.09 4.72
C MET A 176 8.41 -29.85 5.17
N VAL A 177 8.35 -30.18 6.45
CA VAL A 177 7.19 -30.81 7.06
C VAL A 177 6.80 -30.08 8.33
N PHE A 178 5.50 -30.03 8.61
CA PHE A 178 4.95 -29.41 9.81
C PHE A 178 4.06 -30.42 10.57
N LYS A 179 3.87 -30.20 11.87
CA LYS A 179 2.77 -30.79 12.60
C LYS A 179 1.57 -29.83 12.59
N GLN A 180 0.44 -30.29 12.08
CA GLN A 180 -0.81 -29.56 12.09
C GLN A 180 -1.90 -30.53 12.63
N ASN A 181 -2.54 -30.17 13.76
CA ASN A 181 -3.53 -31.03 14.45
C ASN A 181 -3.03 -32.46 14.68
N ASP A 182 -1.77 -32.61 15.16
CA ASP A 182 -1.06 -33.86 15.36
C ASP A 182 -0.78 -34.73 14.12
N GLU A 183 -1.17 -34.26 12.94
CA GLU A 183 -0.83 -34.88 11.66
C GLU A 183 0.42 -34.25 11.05
N LEU A 184 1.22 -35.08 10.37
CA LEU A 184 2.37 -34.62 9.61
C LEU A 184 1.88 -34.13 8.23
N VAL A 185 2.14 -32.87 7.94
CA VAL A 185 1.75 -32.23 6.67
C VAL A 185 2.97 -31.60 5.99
N LYS A 186 2.89 -31.44 4.69
CA LYS A 186 3.87 -30.67 3.89
C LYS A 186 3.17 -29.53 3.15
N PRO A 187 3.88 -28.42 2.84
CA PRO A 187 3.32 -27.35 2.04
C PRO A 187 2.97 -27.83 0.64
N HIS A 188 1.85 -27.35 0.12
CA HIS A 188 1.47 -27.61 -1.25
C HIS A 188 2.34 -26.82 -2.21
N ARG A 189 3.21 -27.51 -2.94
CA ARG A 189 4.11 -26.92 -3.93
C ARG A 189 3.54 -27.11 -5.33
N LEU A 190 3.45 -25.99 -6.07
CA LEU A 190 2.99 -26.00 -7.45
C LEU A 190 4.09 -26.49 -8.42
N PRO A 191 3.73 -26.93 -9.64
CA PRO A 191 4.70 -27.40 -10.65
C PRO A 191 5.76 -26.35 -11.02
N ASN A 192 5.45 -25.06 -10.89
CA ASN A 192 6.38 -23.94 -11.12
C ASN A 192 7.30 -23.64 -9.93
N GLY A 193 7.22 -24.43 -8.87
CA GLY A 193 8.06 -24.32 -7.69
C GLY A 193 7.55 -23.36 -6.61
N LEU A 194 6.47 -22.62 -6.86
CA LEU A 194 5.84 -21.74 -5.88
C LEU A 194 5.01 -22.52 -4.87
N TYR A 195 4.69 -21.88 -3.75
CA TYR A 195 3.84 -22.43 -2.70
C TYR A 195 2.54 -21.66 -2.62
N ALA A 196 1.43 -22.36 -2.40
CA ALA A 196 0.12 -21.75 -2.29
C ALA A 196 -0.23 -21.44 -0.82
N PHE A 197 -0.92 -20.31 -0.63
CA PHE A 197 -1.60 -20.00 0.63
C PHE A 197 -3.00 -20.63 0.67
N ARG A 198 -3.53 -20.79 1.87
CA ARG A 198 -4.92 -21.24 2.07
C ARG A 198 -5.88 -20.16 1.58
N ASP A 199 -6.95 -20.58 0.92
CA ASP A 199 -8.03 -19.70 0.53
C ASP A 199 -8.61 -18.98 1.77
N GLY A 200 -8.95 -17.71 1.62
CA GLY A 200 -9.48 -16.85 2.68
C GLY A 200 -8.45 -16.39 3.72
N SER A 201 -7.15 -16.71 3.57
CA SER A 201 -6.12 -16.26 4.51
C SER A 201 -5.59 -14.84 4.26
N GLY A 202 -6.05 -14.15 3.21
CA GLY A 202 -5.50 -12.87 2.78
C GLY A 202 -5.55 -11.79 3.84
N GLU A 203 -6.69 -11.58 4.48
CA GLU A 203 -6.83 -10.55 5.53
C GLU A 203 -5.96 -10.83 6.76
N ASP A 204 -5.86 -12.09 7.18
CA ASP A 204 -5.02 -12.46 8.32
C ASP A 204 -3.53 -12.23 8.02
N ARG A 205 -3.11 -12.52 6.79
CA ARG A 205 -1.75 -12.23 6.32
C ARG A 205 -1.47 -10.74 6.23
N VAL A 206 -2.43 -9.94 5.74
CA VAL A 206 -2.34 -8.48 5.72
C VAL A 206 -2.14 -7.93 7.13
N VAL A 207 -2.92 -8.39 8.11
CA VAL A 207 -2.79 -7.93 9.50
C VAL A 207 -1.41 -8.27 10.06
N LEU A 208 -0.91 -9.49 9.82
CA LEU A 208 0.43 -9.90 10.25
C LEU A 208 1.53 -9.08 9.57
N ASP A 209 1.45 -8.88 8.25
CA ASP A 209 2.37 -8.05 7.49
C ASP A 209 2.46 -6.62 8.03
N CYS A 210 1.30 -6.02 8.25
CA CYS A 210 1.19 -4.64 8.73
C CYS A 210 1.79 -4.47 10.12
N VAL A 211 1.40 -5.34 11.06
CA VAL A 211 1.91 -5.28 12.44
C VAL A 211 3.42 -5.45 12.48
N THR A 212 3.93 -6.47 11.81
CA THR A 212 5.38 -6.76 11.82
C THR A 212 6.20 -5.73 11.05
N SER A 213 5.67 -5.15 9.98
CA SER A 213 6.33 -4.05 9.25
C SER A 213 6.50 -2.82 10.14
N LEU A 214 5.46 -2.41 10.88
CA LEU A 214 5.57 -1.29 11.84
C LEU A 214 6.53 -1.59 12.99
N GLN A 215 6.58 -2.83 13.47
CA GLN A 215 7.52 -3.26 14.51
C GLN A 215 8.98 -3.30 14.04
N ASN A 216 9.19 -3.33 12.71
CA ASN A 216 10.50 -3.46 12.09
C ASN A 216 10.93 -2.23 11.26
N GLY A 217 10.39 -1.05 11.58
CA GLY A 217 10.92 0.21 11.05
C GLY A 217 10.11 0.89 9.95
N ALA A 218 8.96 0.36 9.55
CA ALA A 218 7.99 1.10 8.74
C ALA A 218 7.27 2.15 9.61
N ASP A 219 6.87 3.26 8.99
CA ASP A 219 6.14 4.36 9.64
C ASP A 219 4.67 4.38 9.25
N LEU A 220 4.38 4.03 8.00
CA LEU A 220 3.06 4.02 7.40
C LEU A 220 2.80 2.68 6.72
N LEU A 221 1.55 2.33 6.60
CA LEU A 221 1.10 1.12 5.94
C LEU A 221 0.29 1.44 4.70
N TRP A 222 0.40 0.59 3.68
CA TRP A 222 -0.48 0.58 2.53
C TRP A 222 -0.99 -0.83 2.32
N ILE A 223 -2.30 -1.01 2.47
CA ILE A 223 -2.97 -2.26 2.15
C ILE A 223 -3.46 -2.16 0.71
N GLU A 224 -2.88 -2.95 -0.18
CA GLU A 224 -3.37 -3.02 -1.56
C GLU A 224 -4.64 -3.85 -1.62
N THR A 225 -5.68 -3.30 -2.26
CA THR A 225 -6.99 -3.93 -2.40
C THR A 225 -7.33 -4.11 -3.89
N GLU A 226 -8.20 -5.06 -4.20
CA GLU A 226 -8.66 -5.29 -5.57
C GLU A 226 -9.78 -4.31 -5.98
N LYS A 227 -10.53 -3.83 -5.00
CA LYS A 227 -11.61 -2.86 -5.14
C LYS A 227 -11.79 -2.02 -3.88
N PRO A 228 -12.42 -0.83 -3.98
CA PRO A 228 -12.62 0.06 -2.84
C PRO A 228 -13.76 -0.46 -1.93
N ASN A 229 -13.45 -1.41 -1.05
CA ASN A 229 -14.37 -1.93 -0.04
C ASN A 229 -13.98 -1.37 1.32
N LEU A 230 -14.69 -0.34 1.78
CA LEU A 230 -14.35 0.37 3.02
C LEU A 230 -14.57 -0.50 4.27
N ASP A 231 -15.60 -1.33 4.31
CA ASP A 231 -15.87 -2.23 5.44
C ASP A 231 -14.74 -3.22 5.64
N GLN A 232 -14.25 -3.81 4.55
CA GLN A 232 -13.10 -4.72 4.58
C GLN A 232 -11.84 -4.00 5.06
N ILE A 233 -11.58 -2.81 4.53
CA ILE A 233 -10.42 -1.99 4.92
C ILE A 233 -10.50 -1.64 6.41
N ALA A 234 -11.63 -1.12 6.87
CA ALA A 234 -11.85 -0.75 8.27
C ALA A 234 -11.73 -1.96 9.20
N GLY A 235 -12.23 -3.12 8.79
CA GLY A 235 -12.09 -4.37 9.52
C GLY A 235 -10.63 -4.76 9.75
N MET A 236 -9.80 -4.75 8.70
CA MET A 236 -8.36 -5.01 8.82
C MET A 236 -7.65 -3.96 9.67
N VAL A 237 -7.94 -2.68 9.44
CA VAL A 237 -7.34 -1.56 10.20
C VAL A 237 -7.65 -1.66 11.69
N ASN A 238 -8.88 -2.01 12.06
CA ASN A 238 -9.27 -2.19 13.45
C ASN A 238 -8.47 -3.34 14.11
N ARG A 239 -8.25 -4.43 13.40
CA ARG A 239 -7.42 -5.57 13.89
C ARG A 239 -5.97 -5.16 14.07
N ILE A 240 -5.39 -4.39 13.14
CA ILE A 240 -4.03 -3.86 13.25
C ILE A 240 -3.92 -2.95 14.48
N ARG A 241 -4.90 -2.06 14.70
CA ARG A 241 -4.90 -1.12 15.83
C ARG A 241 -5.14 -1.75 17.19
N GLN A 242 -5.67 -2.96 17.24
CA GLN A 242 -5.69 -3.74 18.49
C GLN A 242 -4.28 -4.06 19.01
N VAL A 243 -3.29 -4.18 18.09
CA VAL A 243 -1.89 -4.44 18.43
C VAL A 243 -1.06 -3.16 18.43
N ILE A 244 -1.27 -2.28 17.45
CA ILE A 244 -0.56 -1.00 17.29
C ILE A 244 -1.59 0.14 17.19
N PRO A 245 -2.02 0.71 18.33
CA PRO A 245 -3.14 1.67 18.36
C PRO A 245 -2.99 2.89 17.47
N ASN A 246 -1.76 3.34 17.24
CA ASN A 246 -1.45 4.54 16.46
C ASN A 246 -1.03 4.22 15.01
N ALA A 247 -1.34 3.02 14.50
CA ALA A 247 -1.04 2.65 13.12
C ALA A 247 -1.65 3.67 12.14
N LYS A 248 -0.80 4.19 11.26
CA LYS A 248 -1.17 5.16 10.22
C LYS A 248 -1.14 4.48 8.87
N LEU A 249 -2.11 4.82 8.04
CA LEU A 249 -2.29 4.20 6.73
C LEU A 249 -2.39 5.23 5.63
N VAL A 250 -1.93 4.84 4.46
CA VAL A 250 -2.22 5.46 3.18
C VAL A 250 -3.13 4.54 2.37
N TYR A 251 -3.90 5.08 1.44
CA TYR A 251 -4.75 4.29 0.57
C TYR A 251 -4.60 4.72 -0.90
N ASN A 252 -4.60 3.75 -1.80
CA ASN A 252 -4.54 3.99 -3.23
C ASN A 252 -5.96 4.16 -3.81
N ASN A 253 -6.32 5.39 -4.13
CA ASN A 253 -7.52 5.67 -4.90
C ASN A 253 -7.23 5.45 -6.39
N SER A 254 -6.95 4.22 -6.77
CA SER A 254 -6.55 3.91 -8.14
C SER A 254 -7.64 4.22 -9.14
N PRO A 255 -7.35 5.00 -10.21
CA PRO A 255 -8.29 5.18 -11.32
C PRO A 255 -8.52 3.92 -12.15
N SER A 256 -7.71 2.87 -11.96
CA SER A 256 -7.91 1.57 -12.59
C SER A 256 -8.96 0.70 -11.91
N PHE A 257 -9.41 1.05 -10.71
CA PHE A 257 -10.61 0.45 -10.13
C PHE A 257 -11.83 0.78 -10.96
N ASN A 258 -12.71 -0.17 -11.14
CA ASN A 258 -14.05 0.12 -11.62
C ASN A 258 -14.92 0.63 -10.46
N TRP A 259 -14.72 1.91 -10.09
CA TRP A 259 -15.42 2.56 -8.99
C TRP A 259 -16.95 2.45 -9.14
N THR A 260 -17.45 2.75 -10.33
CA THR A 260 -18.89 2.69 -10.62
C THR A 260 -19.45 1.30 -10.35
N LEU A 261 -18.80 0.25 -10.87
CA LEU A 261 -19.27 -1.11 -10.65
C LEU A 261 -19.18 -1.50 -9.17
N ALA A 262 -18.07 -1.24 -8.51
CA ALA A 262 -17.84 -1.64 -7.12
C ALA A 262 -18.92 -1.06 -6.19
N PHE A 263 -19.27 0.23 -6.34
CA PHE A 263 -20.28 0.85 -5.51
C PHE A 263 -21.71 0.51 -5.93
N ARG A 264 -21.96 0.30 -7.21
CA ARG A 264 -23.27 -0.24 -7.65
C ARG A 264 -23.51 -1.66 -7.14
N GLU A 265 -22.49 -2.52 -7.13
CA GLU A 265 -22.55 -3.85 -6.50
C GLU A 265 -22.82 -3.75 -4.99
N GLN A 266 -22.17 -2.83 -4.30
CA GLN A 266 -22.37 -2.61 -2.87
C GLN A 266 -23.82 -2.21 -2.59
N VAL A 267 -24.34 -1.17 -3.24
CA VAL A 267 -25.71 -0.70 -3.07
C VAL A 267 -26.73 -1.80 -3.44
N TYR A 268 -26.47 -2.53 -4.52
CA TYR A 268 -27.30 -3.68 -4.92
C TYR A 268 -27.36 -4.73 -3.81
N ALA A 269 -26.24 -5.10 -3.24
CA ALA A 269 -26.16 -6.11 -2.18
C ALA A 269 -26.87 -5.62 -0.89
N GLU A 270 -26.65 -4.38 -0.49
CA GLU A 270 -27.30 -3.77 0.68
C GLU A 270 -28.81 -3.72 0.53
N TRP A 271 -29.31 -3.28 -0.63
CA TRP A 271 -30.73 -3.21 -0.91
C TRP A 271 -31.38 -4.59 -0.97
N SER A 272 -30.70 -5.56 -1.61
CA SER A 272 -31.17 -6.94 -1.64
C SER A 272 -31.28 -7.54 -0.24
N ALA A 273 -30.27 -7.32 0.60
CA ALA A 273 -30.28 -7.78 2.00
C ALA A 273 -31.36 -7.10 2.83
N ALA A 274 -31.69 -5.85 2.52
CA ALA A 274 -32.82 -5.11 3.15
C ALA A 274 -34.19 -5.50 2.61
N GLY A 275 -34.28 -6.43 1.64
CA GLY A 275 -35.54 -6.88 1.03
C GLY A 275 -36.14 -5.92 0.01
N LYS A 276 -35.36 -4.93 -0.47
CA LYS A 276 -35.80 -4.05 -1.56
C LYS A 276 -35.74 -4.85 -2.88
N ASP A 277 -36.72 -4.65 -3.75
CA ASP A 277 -36.72 -5.27 -5.07
C ASP A 277 -35.62 -4.65 -5.96
N VAL A 278 -34.64 -5.44 -6.25
CA VAL A 278 -33.48 -5.07 -7.10
C VAL A 278 -33.49 -5.78 -8.45
N SER A 279 -34.52 -6.60 -8.72
CA SER A 279 -34.63 -7.42 -9.94
C SER A 279 -34.70 -6.59 -11.22
N VAL A 280 -35.11 -5.33 -11.10
CA VAL A 280 -35.16 -4.39 -12.23
C VAL A 280 -33.81 -3.96 -12.76
N TYR A 281 -32.73 -4.12 -11.95
CA TYR A 281 -31.39 -3.61 -12.29
C TYR A 281 -30.50 -4.66 -12.97
N THR A 282 -30.84 -5.93 -12.87
CA THR A 282 -29.97 -6.99 -13.40
C THR A 282 -30.65 -8.34 -13.50
N ASP A 283 -30.13 -9.18 -14.37
CA ASP A 283 -30.37 -10.61 -14.36
C ASP A 283 -29.60 -11.26 -13.20
N PRO A 284 -30.18 -12.14 -12.39
CA PRO A 284 -29.51 -12.81 -11.28
C PRO A 284 -28.26 -13.57 -11.66
N VAL A 285 -28.10 -13.96 -12.92
CA VAL A 285 -26.95 -14.71 -13.44
C VAL A 285 -25.82 -13.77 -13.92
N GLU A 286 -26.15 -12.54 -14.32
CA GLU A 286 -25.21 -11.58 -14.89
C GLU A 286 -25.21 -10.24 -14.13
N VAL A 287 -25.28 -10.29 -12.79
CA VAL A 287 -25.38 -9.08 -11.93
C VAL A 287 -24.38 -7.97 -12.33
N PRO A 288 -23.06 -8.22 -12.44
CA PRO A 288 -22.13 -7.13 -12.72
C PRO A 288 -22.38 -6.46 -14.06
N ARG A 289 -22.73 -7.23 -15.07
CA ARG A 289 -22.98 -6.71 -16.42
C ARG A 289 -24.25 -5.89 -16.50
N GLY A 290 -25.32 -6.36 -15.81
CA GLY A 290 -26.58 -5.63 -15.71
C GLY A 290 -26.38 -4.26 -15.07
N LEU A 291 -25.68 -4.19 -13.95
CA LEU A 291 -25.43 -2.95 -13.20
C LEU A 291 -24.65 -1.89 -13.99
N MET A 292 -23.92 -2.25 -15.04
CA MET A 292 -23.19 -1.34 -15.92
C MET A 292 -23.97 -0.94 -17.19
N SER A 293 -25.23 -1.34 -17.31
CA SER A 293 -26.06 -0.92 -18.44
C SER A 293 -26.36 0.58 -18.38
N VAL A 294 -26.19 1.26 -19.50
CA VAL A 294 -26.40 2.72 -19.66
C VAL A 294 -27.85 3.13 -19.28
N GLU A 295 -28.83 2.25 -19.45
CA GLU A 295 -30.21 2.50 -19.06
C GLU A 295 -30.40 2.74 -17.55
N PHE A 296 -29.46 2.27 -16.73
CA PHE A 296 -29.47 2.44 -15.27
C PHE A 296 -28.64 3.60 -14.76
N ASP A 297 -27.93 4.34 -15.63
CA ASP A 297 -27.06 5.46 -15.20
C ASP A 297 -27.81 6.57 -14.46
N SER A 298 -29.12 6.74 -14.74
CA SER A 298 -29.98 7.70 -14.04
C SER A 298 -30.88 7.05 -12.98
N SER A 299 -30.62 5.80 -12.62
CA SER A 299 -31.41 5.08 -11.63
C SER A 299 -31.13 5.57 -10.20
N GLU A 300 -32.04 5.25 -9.28
CA GLU A 300 -31.87 5.53 -7.85
C GLU A 300 -30.63 4.78 -7.31
N LEU A 301 -30.38 3.54 -7.77
CA LEU A 301 -29.22 2.75 -7.39
C LEU A 301 -27.91 3.42 -7.83
N ALA A 302 -27.83 3.89 -9.08
CA ALA A 302 -26.64 4.61 -9.56
C ALA A 302 -26.42 5.92 -8.80
N THR A 303 -27.49 6.67 -8.53
CA THR A 303 -27.42 7.91 -7.74
C THR A 303 -26.88 7.65 -6.33
N GLU A 304 -27.29 6.56 -5.69
CA GLU A 304 -26.78 6.20 -4.35
C GLU A 304 -25.33 5.77 -4.41
N ALA A 305 -24.94 4.97 -5.40
CA ALA A 305 -23.56 4.58 -5.63
C ALA A 305 -22.63 5.80 -5.87
N ASP A 306 -23.09 6.78 -6.64
CA ASP A 306 -22.33 8.01 -6.90
C ASP A 306 -22.11 8.84 -5.62
N LYS A 307 -23.07 8.86 -4.69
CA LYS A 307 -22.87 9.51 -3.37
C LYS A 307 -21.78 8.82 -2.56
N LEU A 308 -21.75 7.48 -2.57
CA LEU A 308 -20.71 6.72 -1.88
C LEU A 308 -19.31 6.96 -2.49
N ILE A 309 -19.21 7.08 -3.82
CA ILE A 309 -17.96 7.44 -4.48
C ILE A 309 -17.51 8.85 -4.04
N GLN A 310 -18.42 9.83 -4.02
CA GLN A 310 -18.13 11.21 -3.64
C GLN A 310 -17.70 11.33 -2.17
N SER A 311 -18.25 10.53 -1.27
CA SER A 311 -17.95 10.57 0.15
C SER A 311 -16.77 9.67 0.56
N PHE A 312 -16.28 8.80 -0.33
CA PHE A 312 -15.32 7.72 0.00
C PHE A 312 -14.11 8.18 0.82
N GLN A 313 -13.45 9.27 0.42
CA GLN A 313 -12.28 9.77 1.15
C GLN A 313 -12.64 10.25 2.57
N ALA A 314 -13.78 10.94 2.71
CA ALA A 314 -14.25 11.39 4.00
C ALA A 314 -14.68 10.21 4.91
N ASP A 315 -15.28 9.20 4.30
CA ASP A 315 -15.68 7.98 5.00
C ASP A 315 -14.47 7.15 5.41
N ALA A 316 -13.47 7.00 4.54
CA ALA A 316 -12.20 6.35 4.86
C ALA A 316 -11.45 7.06 6.02
N ALA A 317 -11.50 8.40 6.07
CA ALA A 317 -10.93 9.14 7.18
C ALA A 317 -11.68 8.89 8.48
N ARG A 318 -13.03 8.86 8.43
CA ARG A 318 -13.88 8.69 9.62
C ARG A 318 -13.87 7.26 10.16
N GLU A 319 -13.93 6.26 9.28
CA GLU A 319 -14.14 4.85 9.66
C GLU A 319 -12.82 4.08 9.82
N ALA A 320 -11.84 4.39 8.97
CA ALA A 320 -10.55 3.73 9.00
C ALA A 320 -9.39 4.65 9.42
N GLY A 321 -9.62 5.96 9.63
CA GLY A 321 -8.59 6.92 9.98
C GLY A 321 -7.52 7.05 8.89
N ILE A 322 -7.92 6.96 7.63
CA ILE A 322 -7.05 7.13 6.47
C ILE A 322 -7.17 8.56 5.97
N PHE A 323 -6.13 9.35 6.16
CA PHE A 323 -6.08 10.78 5.76
C PHE A 323 -5.16 11.02 4.56
N HIS A 324 -4.31 10.06 4.21
CA HIS A 324 -3.41 10.16 3.07
C HIS A 324 -3.88 9.23 1.95
N HIS A 325 -4.24 9.84 0.81
CA HIS A 325 -4.69 9.13 -0.36
C HIS A 325 -3.70 9.30 -1.50
N LEU A 326 -3.26 8.20 -2.08
CA LEU A 326 -2.47 8.16 -3.30
C LEU A 326 -3.44 8.11 -4.48
N ILE A 327 -3.20 8.94 -5.50
CA ILE A 327 -3.96 8.93 -6.74
C ILE A 327 -2.95 8.78 -7.87
N THR A 328 -2.98 7.62 -8.51
CA THR A 328 -2.09 7.36 -9.65
C THR A 328 -2.64 8.04 -10.90
N LEU A 329 -1.74 8.60 -11.70
CA LEU A 329 -2.00 9.15 -13.04
C LEU A 329 -3.01 10.34 -13.17
N PRO A 330 -3.25 11.23 -12.19
CA PRO A 330 -4.10 12.38 -12.40
C PRO A 330 -3.49 13.40 -13.36
N THR A 331 -2.21 13.25 -13.69
CA THR A 331 -1.42 14.21 -14.50
C THR A 331 -1.45 13.95 -15.99
N TYR A 332 -2.15 12.91 -16.45
CA TYR A 332 -2.25 12.56 -17.87
C TYR A 332 -3.53 13.08 -18.56
N HIS A 333 -4.30 13.93 -17.87
CA HIS A 333 -5.53 14.54 -18.41
C HIS A 333 -5.44 16.05 -18.47
#